data_8b34c4c9192d4b9f7ce6fb9abf54f097
#
_entry.id   8b34c4c9192d4b9f7ce6fb9abf54f097
#
_cell.length_a   1.000
_cell.length_b   1.000
_cell.length_c   1.000
_cell.angle_alpha   90.00
_cell.angle_beta   90.00
_cell.angle_gamma   90.00
#
_symmetry.space_group_name_H-M   'P 1'
#
loop_
_entity.id
_entity.type
_entity.pdbx_description
1 polymer ?
#
loop_
_entity_poly.entity_id
_entity_poly.type
_entity_poly.pdbx_seq_one_letter_code
_entity_poly.pdbx_strand_id
1 'polypeptide(L)'
;MIMDPYMTKTEALLRQGKARLDRLSVSMRASAPAFSALARKRKLMQFEGRYAEVSRRFDRLRAAGTEGVADLKVGLEKAWDAFRSEIGLKT
;
A
#
# COMPACT_ATOMS: atom_id res chain seq x y z
N MET A 1 9.49 20.05 -14.39
CA MET A 1 10.20 18.89 -13.86
C MET A 1 9.58 17.62 -14.43
N ILE A 2 10.40 16.82 -15.10
CA ILE A 2 9.91 15.58 -15.72
C ILE A 2 9.86 14.51 -14.64
N MET A 3 8.66 13.97 -14.42
CA MET A 3 8.49 12.89 -13.45
C MET A 3 8.96 11.58 -14.09
N ASP A 4 9.80 10.85 -13.36
CA ASP A 4 10.24 9.53 -13.75
C ASP A 4 9.02 8.64 -14.03
N PRO A 5 8.96 7.92 -15.18
CA PRO A 5 7.85 6.99 -15.46
C PRO A 5 7.60 5.98 -14.35
N TYR A 6 8.66 5.52 -13.69
CA TYR A 6 8.53 4.62 -12.55
C TYR A 6 7.74 5.26 -11.41
N MET A 7 8.02 6.52 -11.11
CA MET A 7 7.34 7.24 -10.04
C MET A 7 5.86 7.45 -10.36
N THR A 8 5.56 7.80 -11.61
CA THR A 8 4.19 7.98 -12.07
C THR A 8 3.38 6.68 -11.97
N LYS A 9 3.98 5.58 -12.41
CA LYS A 9 3.36 4.26 -12.34
C LYS A 9 3.12 3.84 -10.89
N THR A 10 4.12 4.04 -10.04
CA THR A 10 4.02 3.67 -8.62
C THR A 10 2.95 4.50 -7.91
N GLU A 11 2.86 5.78 -8.23
CA GLU A 11 1.81 6.63 -7.67
C GLU A 11 0.42 6.13 -8.05
N ALA A 12 0.24 5.72 -9.31
CA ALA A 12 -1.02 5.15 -9.76
C ALA A 12 -1.35 3.85 -9.03
N LEU A 13 -0.36 2.99 -8.81
CA LEU A 13 -0.53 1.75 -8.05
C LEU A 13 -0.91 2.04 -6.60
N LEU A 14 -0.32 3.04 -5.97
CA LEU A 14 -0.67 3.45 -4.62
C LEU A 14 -2.13 3.91 -4.52
N ARG A 15 -2.60 4.65 -5.51
CA ARG A 15 -4.01 5.08 -5.56
C ARG A 15 -4.95 3.89 -5.70
N GLN A 16 -4.60 2.91 -6.54
CA GLN A 16 -5.37 1.68 -6.68
C GLN A 16 -5.40 0.89 -5.38
N GLY A 17 -4.25 0.77 -4.71
CA GLY A 17 -4.15 0.10 -3.43
C GLY A 17 -4.99 0.77 -2.35
N LYS A 18 -4.97 2.10 -2.30
CA LYS A 18 -5.78 2.86 -1.36
C LYS A 18 -7.27 2.66 -1.62
N ALA A 19 -7.68 2.71 -2.88
CA ALA A 19 -9.07 2.49 -3.24
C ALA A 19 -9.53 1.07 -2.88
N ARG A 20 -8.68 0.07 -3.10
CA ARG A 20 -8.96 -1.32 -2.71
C ARG A 20 -9.08 -1.45 -1.19
N LEU A 21 -8.18 -0.81 -0.46
CA LEU A 21 -8.22 -0.82 1.00
C LEU A 21 -9.50 -0.19 1.52
N ASP A 22 -9.92 0.93 0.95
CA ASP A 22 -11.16 1.60 1.33
C ASP A 22 -12.38 0.70 1.09
N ARG A 23 -12.41 -0.01 -0.06
CA ARG A 23 -13.50 -0.96 -0.37
C ARG A 23 -13.50 -2.13 0.61
N LEU A 24 -12.33 -2.66 0.95
CA LEU A 24 -12.21 -3.73 1.94
C LEU A 24 -12.71 -3.27 3.31
N SER A 25 -12.38 -2.05 3.69
CA SER A 25 -12.84 -1.48 4.95
C SER A 25 -14.37 -1.45 5.02
N VAL A 26 -15.01 -0.95 3.94
CA VAL A 26 -16.47 -0.93 3.85
C VAL A 26 -17.05 -2.34 3.87
N SER A 27 -16.49 -3.24 3.09
CA SER A 27 -16.95 -4.63 3.00
C SER A 27 -16.85 -5.35 4.33
N MET A 28 -15.76 -5.16 5.05
CA MET A 28 -15.55 -5.80 6.37
C MET A 28 -16.53 -5.27 7.41
N ARG A 29 -16.88 -3.99 7.34
CA ARG A 29 -17.90 -3.42 8.23
C ARG A 29 -19.28 -3.96 7.94
N ALA A 30 -19.58 -4.17 6.64
CA ALA A 30 -20.86 -4.71 6.22
C ALA A 30 -21.00 -6.20 6.51
N SER A 31 -19.90 -6.93 6.63
CA SER A 31 -19.89 -8.38 6.84
C SER A 31 -20.07 -8.80 8.30
N ALA A 32 -20.28 -7.86 9.20
CA ALA A 32 -20.65 -8.22 10.57
C ALA A 32 -21.93 -9.03 10.51
N PRO A 33 -22.09 -10.10 11.26
CA PRO A 33 -21.49 -10.41 12.55
C PRO A 33 -20.55 -11.62 12.53
N ALA A 34 -20.07 -12.06 11.40
CA ALA A 34 -19.26 -13.28 11.30
C ALA A 34 -17.95 -13.21 12.10
N PHE A 35 -17.45 -12.01 12.32
CA PHE A 35 -16.21 -11.79 13.08
C PHE A 35 -16.46 -10.78 14.19
N SER A 36 -15.71 -10.90 15.28
CA SER A 36 -15.75 -9.89 16.34
C SER A 36 -15.28 -8.53 15.80
N ALA A 37 -15.81 -7.46 16.38
CA ALA A 37 -15.39 -6.10 16.02
C ALA A 37 -13.88 -5.92 16.22
N LEU A 38 -13.32 -6.56 17.23
CA LEU A 38 -11.88 -6.50 17.51
C LEU A 38 -11.06 -7.16 16.40
N ALA A 39 -11.49 -8.34 15.91
CA ALA A 39 -10.79 -9.05 14.84
C ALA A 39 -10.79 -8.22 13.55
N ARG A 40 -11.92 -7.60 13.22
CA ARG A 40 -12.01 -6.72 12.05
C ARG A 40 -11.09 -5.52 12.18
N LYS A 41 -11.09 -4.90 13.35
CA LYS A 41 -10.25 -3.74 13.63
C LYS A 41 -8.77 -4.09 13.47
N ARG A 42 -8.34 -5.22 14.02
CA ARG A 42 -6.96 -5.69 13.90
C ARG A 42 -6.56 -5.90 12.45
N LYS A 43 -7.44 -6.52 11.67
CA LYS A 43 -7.18 -6.78 10.26
C LYS A 43 -7.04 -5.49 9.46
N LEU A 44 -7.94 -4.54 9.69
CA LEU A 44 -7.87 -3.24 9.04
C LEU A 44 -6.60 -2.47 9.43
N MET A 45 -6.24 -2.49 10.70
CA MET A 45 -5.01 -1.84 11.15
C MET A 45 -3.78 -2.46 10.51
N GLN A 46 -3.76 -3.78 10.31
CA GLN A 46 -2.69 -4.47 9.62
C GLN A 46 -2.58 -3.99 8.17
N PHE A 47 -3.71 -3.92 7.46
CA PHE A 47 -3.73 -3.45 6.07
C PHE A 47 -3.29 -1.99 5.97
N GLU A 48 -3.78 -1.15 6.85
CA GLU A 48 -3.42 0.26 6.90
C GLU A 48 -1.94 0.45 7.20
N GLY A 49 -1.39 -0.37 8.10
CA GLY A 49 0.04 -0.34 8.43
C GLY A 49 0.90 -0.72 7.23
N ARG A 50 0.49 -1.73 6.48
CA ARG A 50 1.18 -2.12 5.24
C ARG A 50 1.14 -1.01 4.19
N TYR A 51 -0.02 -0.39 4.03
CA TYR A 51 -0.14 0.73 3.10
C TYR A 51 0.74 1.91 3.52
N ALA A 52 0.75 2.25 4.81
CA ALA A 52 1.58 3.32 5.34
C ALA A 52 3.06 3.06 5.10
N GLU A 53 3.51 1.81 5.21
CA GLU A 53 4.89 1.44 4.93
C GLU A 53 5.23 1.66 3.45
N VAL A 54 4.35 1.24 2.55
CA VAL A 54 4.55 1.47 1.11
C VAL A 54 4.63 2.96 0.81
N SER A 55 3.72 3.73 1.38
CA SER A 55 3.66 5.18 1.18
C SER A 55 4.93 5.88 1.67
N ARG A 56 5.43 5.48 2.84
CA ARG A 56 6.68 6.03 3.38
C ARG A 56 7.87 5.74 2.48
N ARG A 57 7.97 4.51 2.00
CA ARG A 57 9.07 4.13 1.11
C ARG A 57 8.98 4.85 -0.22
N PHE A 58 7.78 5.07 -0.72
CA PHE A 58 7.58 5.87 -1.93
C PHE A 58 8.03 7.33 -1.70
N ASP A 59 7.68 7.91 -0.57
CA ASP A 59 8.08 9.28 -0.25
C ASP A 59 9.60 9.40 -0.12
N ARG A 60 10.27 8.41 0.47
CA ARG A 60 11.72 8.39 0.54
C ARG A 60 12.35 8.33 -0.85
N LEU A 61 11.81 7.50 -1.72
CA LEU A 61 12.29 7.40 -3.10
C LEU A 61 12.12 8.72 -3.83
N ARG A 62 10.98 9.37 -3.66
CA ARG A 62 10.70 10.65 -4.30
C ARG A 62 11.65 11.74 -3.81
N ALA A 63 12.00 11.73 -2.54
CA ALA A 63 12.90 12.71 -1.93
C ALA A 63 14.38 12.41 -2.22
N ALA A 64 14.71 11.18 -2.60
CA ALA A 64 16.10 10.80 -2.87
C ALA A 64 16.59 11.45 -4.17
N GLY A 65 17.89 11.78 -4.18
CA GLY A 65 18.55 12.14 -5.42
C GLY A 65 18.86 10.89 -6.25
N THR A 66 20.05 10.85 -6.82
CA THR A 66 20.46 9.71 -7.64
C THR A 66 21.07 8.56 -6.82
N GLU A 67 21.53 8.84 -5.62
CA GLU A 67 22.19 7.83 -4.78
C GLU A 67 21.15 6.98 -4.04
N GLY A 68 21.40 5.68 -4.00
CA GLY A 68 20.57 4.73 -3.26
C GLY A 68 19.20 4.46 -3.87
N VAL A 69 18.93 4.98 -5.07
CA VAL A 69 17.63 4.80 -5.71
C VAL A 69 17.32 3.33 -5.96
N ALA A 70 18.30 2.56 -6.40
CA ALA A 70 18.09 1.12 -6.67
C ALA A 70 17.66 0.37 -5.41
N ASP A 71 18.31 0.64 -4.28
CA ASP A 71 17.96 0.00 -3.01
C ASP A 71 16.58 0.44 -2.51
N LEU A 72 16.27 1.73 -2.67
CA LEU A 72 14.98 2.26 -2.30
C LEU A 72 13.85 1.64 -3.13
N LYS A 73 14.08 1.43 -4.43
CA LYS A 73 13.12 0.76 -5.31
C LYS A 73 12.87 -0.67 -4.87
N VAL A 74 13.93 -1.41 -4.55
CA VAL A 74 13.79 -2.79 -4.06
C VAL A 74 12.96 -2.83 -2.78
N GLY A 75 13.24 -1.96 -1.84
CA GLY A 75 12.48 -1.88 -0.59
C GLY A 75 11.03 -1.52 -0.81
N LEU A 76 10.78 -0.57 -1.72
CA LEU A 76 9.41 -0.18 -2.08
C LEU A 76 8.64 -1.33 -2.71
N GLU A 77 9.25 -2.05 -3.64
CA GLU A 77 8.61 -3.17 -4.32
C GLU A 77 8.28 -4.31 -3.37
N LYS A 78 9.18 -4.60 -2.43
CA LYS A 78 8.91 -5.61 -1.40
C LYS A 78 7.73 -5.21 -0.51
N ALA A 79 7.70 -3.96 -0.09
CA ALA A 79 6.59 -3.45 0.73
C ALA A 79 5.27 -3.48 -0.05
N TRP A 80 5.31 -3.11 -1.33
CA TRP A 80 4.15 -3.16 -2.21
C TRP A 80 3.64 -4.59 -2.38
N ASP A 81 4.53 -5.55 -2.63
CA ASP A 81 4.15 -6.95 -2.79
C ASP A 81 3.48 -7.50 -1.53
N ALA A 82 4.00 -7.16 -0.35
CA ALA A 82 3.39 -7.56 0.91
C ALA A 82 1.99 -6.97 1.06
N PHE A 83 1.83 -5.68 0.74
CA PHE A 83 0.55 -5.00 0.85
C PHE A 83 -0.48 -5.59 -0.12
N ARG A 84 -0.15 -5.69 -1.40
CA ARG A 84 -1.11 -6.20 -2.40
C ARG A 84 -1.50 -7.64 -2.14
N SER A 85 -0.59 -8.44 -1.62
CA SER A 85 -0.84 -9.82 -1.28
C SER A 85 -1.86 -9.92 -0.13
N GLU A 86 -1.73 -9.08 0.88
CA GLU A 86 -2.64 -9.09 2.03
C GLU A 86 -4.04 -8.61 1.67
N ILE A 87 -4.16 -7.63 0.78
CA ILE A 87 -5.48 -7.10 0.39
C ILE A 87 -6.07 -7.83 -0.81
N GLY A 88 -5.39 -8.82 -1.37
CA GLY A 88 -5.86 -9.58 -2.51
C GLY A 88 -5.87 -8.79 -3.82
N LEU A 89 -5.07 -7.75 -3.94
CA LEU A 89 -4.99 -6.96 -5.16
C LEU A 89 -4.10 -7.68 -6.17
N LYS A 90 -4.68 -8.00 -7.33
CA LYS A 90 -3.95 -8.61 -8.44
C LYS A 90 -3.59 -7.53 -9.45
N THR A 91 -2.34 -7.46 -9.79
CA THR A 91 -1.84 -6.52 -10.81
C THR A 91 -1.37 -7.29 -12.02
#